data_be4bb441157e0ed7e4cedc504a53e328
#
_entry.id   be4bb441157e0ed7e4cedc504a53e328
#
_cell.length_a   1.000
_cell.length_b   1.000
_cell.length_c   1.000
_cell.angle_alpha   90.00
_cell.angle_beta   90.00
_cell.angle_gamma   90.00
#
_symmetry.space_group_name_H-M   'P 1'
#
loop_
_entity.id
_entity.type
_entity.pdbx_description
1 polymer ?
#
loop_
_entity_poly.entity_id
_entity_poly.type
_entity_poly.pdbx_seq_one_letter_code
_entity_poly.pdbx_strand_id
1 'polypeptide(L)' 'MTPIDGPRLAPRDGQPPRKLVIFLHGYGSNGDDLIGLGQHWAPALPHVQWVSPNAPEAVPGAPNGYQWFPISNLDPDRI' A
#
# COMPACT_ATOMS: atom_id res chain seq x y z
N MET A 1 5.43 16.64 7.78
CA MET A 1 5.36 15.47 6.88
C MET A 1 4.13 14.64 7.20
N THR A 2 3.35 14.26 6.21
CA THR A 2 2.19 13.41 6.40
C THR A 2 2.66 11.98 6.69
N PRO A 3 2.22 11.36 7.80
CA PRO A 3 2.56 9.97 8.06
C PRO A 3 2.02 9.06 6.97
N ILE A 4 2.79 8.06 6.60
CA ILE A 4 2.34 7.02 5.68
C ILE A 4 1.78 5.88 6.52
N ASP A 5 0.51 5.58 6.34
CA ASP A 5 -0.17 4.54 7.10
C ASP A 5 -1.21 3.85 6.21
N GLY A 6 -1.62 2.66 6.62
CA GLY A 6 -2.61 1.90 5.90
C GLY A 6 -2.78 0.53 6.50
N PRO A 7 -3.61 -0.32 5.86
CA PRO A 7 -3.86 -1.67 6.38
C PRO A 7 -2.61 -2.53 6.40
N ARG A 8 -2.58 -3.44 7.37
CA ARG A 8 -1.47 -4.37 7.54
C ARG A 8 -1.98 -5.71 8.05
N LEU A 9 -1.23 -6.76 7.77
CA LEU A 9 -1.51 -8.10 8.26
C LEU A 9 -0.27 -8.61 8.99
N ALA A 10 -0.45 -9.01 10.25
CA ALA A 10 0.61 -9.66 11.02
C ALA A 10 0.95 -11.02 10.39
N PRO A 11 2.16 -11.57 10.70
CA PRO A 11 2.50 -12.92 10.25
C PRO A 11 1.46 -13.94 10.70
N ARG A 12 1.07 -14.82 9.78
CA ARG A 12 0.03 -15.80 10.04
C ARG A 12 0.42 -16.80 11.10
N ASP A 13 1.72 -17.06 11.28
CA ASP A 13 2.22 -17.99 12.29
C ASP A 13 2.18 -17.44 13.70
N GLY A 14 1.80 -16.16 13.89
CA GLY A 14 1.75 -15.52 15.20
C GLY A 14 3.11 -15.21 15.81
N GLN A 15 4.18 -15.41 15.06
CA GLN A 15 5.55 -15.16 15.52
C GLN A 15 6.04 -13.79 15.03
N PRO A 16 7.15 -13.26 15.57
CA PRO A 16 7.74 -12.05 15.03
C PRO A 16 8.05 -12.22 13.53
N PRO A 17 7.80 -11.19 12.71
CA PRO A 17 7.99 -11.30 11.27
C PRO A 17 9.44 -11.51 10.91
N ARG A 18 9.68 -12.39 9.93
CA ARG A 18 11.01 -12.63 9.37
C ARG A 18 11.20 -11.87 8.06
N LYS A 19 10.11 -11.52 7.39
CA LYS A 19 10.11 -10.78 6.13
C LYS A 19 8.96 -9.79 6.13
N LEU A 20 9.15 -8.73 5.37
CA LEU A 20 8.14 -7.68 5.20
C LEU A 20 7.85 -7.53 3.71
N VAL A 21 6.57 -7.54 3.36
CA VAL A 21 6.11 -7.22 2.01
C VAL A 21 5.32 -5.92 2.08
N ILE A 22 5.68 -4.97 1.23
CA ILE A 22 5.00 -3.67 1.14
C ILE A 22 4.36 -3.57 -0.23
N PHE A 23 3.04 -3.35 -0.25
CA PHE A 23 2.31 -3.09 -1.50
C PHE A 23 2.22 -1.60 -1.74
N LEU A 24 2.56 -1.17 -2.94
CA LEU A 24 2.44 0.23 -3.35
C LEU A 24 1.32 0.32 -4.40
N HIS A 25 0.19 0.91 -4.00
CA HIS A 25 -0.96 1.03 -4.90
C HIS A 25 -0.71 2.05 -6.01
N GLY A 26 -1.54 1.98 -7.06
CA GLY A 26 -1.49 2.95 -8.15
C GLY A 26 -2.22 4.25 -7.82
N TYR A 27 -2.09 5.22 -8.72
CA TYR A 27 -2.76 6.52 -8.63
C TYR A 27 -4.28 6.32 -8.53
N GLY A 28 -4.89 7.02 -7.58
CA GLY A 28 -6.34 6.96 -7.39
C GLY A 28 -6.83 5.74 -6.63
N SER A 29 -5.94 4.83 -6.25
CA SER A 29 -6.26 3.65 -5.47
C SER A 29 -5.96 3.88 -3.99
N ASN A 30 -5.89 2.83 -3.20
CA ASN A 30 -5.60 2.91 -1.77
C ASN A 30 -5.04 1.57 -1.29
N GLY A 31 -4.60 1.54 -0.03
CA GLY A 31 -4.02 0.34 0.54
C GLY A 31 -5.01 -0.83 0.65
N ASP A 32 -6.29 -0.54 0.86
CA ASP A 32 -7.31 -1.58 1.00
C ASP A 32 -7.47 -2.39 -0.30
N ASP A 33 -7.19 -1.79 -1.45
CA ASP A 33 -7.29 -2.49 -2.73
C ASP A 33 -6.26 -3.61 -2.86
N LEU A 34 -5.10 -3.48 -2.22
CA LEU A 34 -4.01 -4.42 -2.38
C LEU A 34 -3.82 -5.38 -1.20
N ILE A 35 -4.27 -5.00 0.00
CA ILE A 35 -4.02 -5.84 1.18
C ILE A 35 -4.64 -7.23 1.05
N GLY A 36 -5.68 -7.37 0.25
CA GLY A 36 -6.29 -8.67 -0.03
C GLY A 36 -5.34 -9.67 -0.68
N LEU A 37 -4.33 -9.19 -1.42
CA LEU A 37 -3.30 -10.05 -1.97
C LEU A 37 -2.49 -10.71 -0.86
N GLY A 38 -2.20 -9.96 0.22
CA GLY A 38 -1.53 -10.52 1.37
C GLY A 38 -2.34 -11.62 2.04
N GLN A 39 -3.65 -11.43 2.17
CA GLN A 39 -4.55 -12.45 2.71
C GLN A 39 -4.52 -13.71 1.84
N HIS A 40 -4.48 -13.53 0.53
CA HIS A 40 -4.44 -14.65 -0.41
C HIS A 40 -3.14 -15.46 -0.30
N TRP A 41 -2.01 -14.78 -0.10
CA TRP A 41 -0.70 -15.41 -0.07
C TRP A 41 -0.22 -15.80 1.34
N ALA A 42 -0.85 -15.28 2.38
CA ALA A 42 -0.42 -15.51 3.76
C ALA A 42 -0.31 -16.99 4.12
N PRO A 43 -1.22 -17.90 3.69
CA PRO A 43 -1.08 -19.31 4.02
C PRO A 43 0.22 -19.94 3.49
N ALA A 44 0.71 -19.48 2.34
CA ALA A 44 1.96 -19.98 1.75
C ALA A 44 3.19 -19.29 2.33
N LEU A 45 3.02 -18.13 2.98
CA LEU A 45 4.11 -17.30 3.49
C LEU A 45 3.80 -16.89 4.94
N PRO A 46 3.72 -17.85 5.87
CA PRO A 46 3.18 -17.59 7.21
C PRO A 46 4.07 -16.71 8.09
N HIS A 47 5.31 -16.48 7.72
CA HIS A 47 6.27 -15.67 8.48
C HIS A 47 6.42 -14.24 7.93
N VAL A 48 5.58 -13.86 6.97
CA VAL A 48 5.63 -12.53 6.34
C VAL A 48 4.62 -11.61 7.00
N GLN A 49 5.05 -10.38 7.28
CA GLN A 49 4.15 -9.28 7.60
C GLN A 49 3.87 -8.51 6.31
N TRP A 50 2.59 -8.18 6.12
CA TRP A 50 2.11 -7.49 4.93
C TRP A 50 1.69 -6.07 5.31
N VAL A 51 2.15 -5.08 4.57
CA VAL A 51 1.78 -3.68 4.78
C VAL A 51 1.37 -3.09 3.44
N SER A 52 0.22 -2.42 3.42
CA SER A 52 -0.31 -1.79 2.21
C SER A 52 -0.66 -0.34 2.53
N PRO A 53 0.35 0.55 2.59
CA PRO A 53 0.10 1.93 2.99
C PRO A 53 -0.66 2.70 1.92
N ASN A 54 -1.50 3.63 2.38
CA ASN A 54 -2.07 4.65 1.50
C ASN A 54 -0.99 5.67 1.17
N ALA A 55 -0.98 6.13 -0.07
CA ALA A 55 -0.13 7.25 -0.46
C ALA A 55 -0.52 8.50 0.36
N PRO A 56 0.41 9.46 0.54
CA PRO A 56 0.22 10.54 1.50
C PRO A 56 -0.79 11.61 1.08
N GLU A 57 -1.14 11.71 -0.19
CA GLU A 57 -2.03 12.76 -0.67
C GLU A 57 -3.32 12.21 -1.23
N ALA A 58 -4.46 12.83 -0.87
CA ALA A 58 -5.74 12.50 -1.47
C ALA A 58 -5.81 13.01 -2.92
N VAL A 59 -6.45 12.22 -3.79
CA VAL A 59 -6.73 12.66 -5.16
C VAL A 59 -7.98 13.53 -5.15
N PRO A 60 -7.92 14.78 -5.65
CA PRO A 60 -9.11 15.64 -5.71
C PRO A 60 -10.21 14.98 -6.54
N GLY A 61 -11.43 14.97 -6.01
CA GLY A 61 -12.59 14.39 -6.68
C GLY A 61 -12.66 12.87 -6.66
N ALA A 62 -11.72 12.19 -6.03
CA ALA A 62 -11.73 10.73 -5.91
C ALA A 62 -11.80 10.34 -4.43
N PRO A 63 -13.02 10.11 -3.88
CA PRO A 63 -13.15 9.67 -2.50
C PRO A 63 -12.38 8.38 -2.27
N ASN A 64 -11.62 8.30 -1.18
CA ASN A 64 -10.82 7.13 -0.83
C ASN A 64 -9.70 6.81 -1.83
N GLY A 65 -9.38 7.74 -2.75
CA GLY A 65 -8.26 7.58 -3.66
C GLY A 65 -7.07 8.42 -3.24
N TYR A 66 -5.86 7.88 -3.39
CA TYR A 66 -4.63 8.53 -2.96
C TYR A 66 -3.59 8.56 -4.07
N GLN A 67 -2.64 9.46 -3.93
CA GLN A 67 -1.55 9.62 -4.91
C GLN A 67 -0.22 9.79 -4.18
N TRP A 68 0.83 9.22 -4.77
CA TRP A 68 2.19 9.39 -4.25
C TRP A 68 2.73 10.77 -4.58
N PHE A 69 2.31 11.30 -5.72
CA PHE A 69 2.58 12.67 -6.16
C PHE A 69 1.50 13.09 -7.17
N PRO A 70 1.23 14.41 -7.33
CA PRO A 70 0.22 14.85 -8.29
C PRO A 70 0.65 14.57 -9.74
N ILE A 71 -0.22 13.90 -10.51
CA ILE A 71 0.06 13.62 -11.92
C ILE A 71 0.15 14.90 -12.74
N SER A 72 -0.64 15.93 -12.36
CA SER A 72 -0.59 17.22 -13.03
C SER A 72 0.78 17.89 -13.00
N ASN A 73 1.66 17.45 -12.09
CA ASN A 73 3.04 17.94 -11.99
C ASN A 73 4.01 17.16 -12.87
N LEU A 74 3.54 16.12 -13.57
CA LEU A 74 4.40 15.35 -14.45
C LEU A 74 4.64 16.12 -15.73
N ASP A 75 5.90 16.27 -16.09
CA ASP A 75 6.34 16.86 -17.33
C ASP A 75 6.74 15.72 -18.27
N PRO A 76 6.13 15.59 -19.47
CA PRO A 76 6.49 14.53 -20.40
C PRO A 76 7.98 14.48 -20.73
N ASP A 77 8.65 15.62 -20.70
CA ASP A 77 10.08 15.71 -20.99
C ASP A 77 10.94 15.15 -19.85
N ARG A 78 10.36 14.88 -18.70
CA ARG A 78 11.05 14.33 -17.52
C ARG A 78 10.77 12.86 -17.29
N ILE A 79 9.88 12.31 -18.08
CA ILE A 79 9.53 10.89 -17.99
C ILE A 79 10.38 10.04 -18.98
#